data_8eb87173d13645333ff336fa0eb211df
#
_entry.id   8eb87173d13645333ff336fa0eb211df
#
_cell.length_a   1.000
_cell.length_b   1.000
_cell.length_c   1.000
_cell.angle_alpha   90.00
_cell.angle_beta   90.00
_cell.angle_gamma   90.00
#
_symmetry.space_group_name_H-M   'P 1'
#
loop_
_entity.id
_entity.type
_entity.pdbx_description
1 polymer ?
#
loop_
_entity_poly.entity_id
_entity_poly.type
_entity_poly.pdbx_seq_one_letter_code
_entity_poly.pdbx_strand_id
1 'polypeptide(L)'
;MRADRENYTHGHAASVLRSHTVRTVANSAAHVAPFLRPGTDVLDVGCGPGTITVDIAERVAPGRVKGIEPVPEPLEHARAHAAGRADVEFALGDVYALDDPDGSYDVVHAHQVLQHLTDPVAALREMLRVCRPAGVVAVRDADYAAMAWYPADPRLDRWLEVYRAVARSNGAEPDAGRRLLSWARAAGATDVVATASVWCYATPADRQWWGGMWADRILHSAITRQAVDGGHADQTELEDISRAWSGWAADDDGWFLVPHGEVLCRPAA
;
A
#
# COMPACT_ATOMS: atom_id res chain seq x y z
N MET A 1 15.65 12.59 9.04
CA MET A 1 14.50 13.30 8.53
C MET A 1 14.46 13.24 7.00
N ARG A 2 14.30 11.98 6.48
CA ARG A 2 14.06 11.77 5.04
C ARG A 2 12.55 11.75 4.73
N ALA A 3 11.69 11.41 5.69
CA ALA A 3 10.24 11.40 5.55
C ALA A 3 9.63 12.75 5.08
N ASP A 4 10.26 13.88 5.42
CA ASP A 4 9.85 15.22 4.93
C ASP A 4 10.03 15.41 3.40
N ARG A 5 10.60 14.44 2.69
CA ARG A 5 10.83 14.48 1.24
C ARG A 5 9.89 13.57 0.45
N GLU A 6 9.12 12.72 1.13
CA GLU A 6 8.20 11.82 0.47
C GLU A 6 6.89 12.55 0.14
N ASN A 7 6.57 12.64 -1.14
CA ASN A 7 5.32 13.22 -1.59
C ASN A 7 4.32 12.12 -1.87
N TYR A 8 3.41 11.86 -0.92
CA TYR A 8 2.40 10.82 -1.08
C TYR A 8 1.45 11.16 -2.23
N THR A 9 1.55 10.43 -3.34
CA THR A 9 0.86 10.71 -4.60
C THR A 9 -0.66 10.84 -4.45
N HIS A 10 -1.28 10.01 -3.62
CA HIS A 10 -2.73 10.07 -3.40
C HIS A 10 -3.17 11.20 -2.46
N GLY A 11 -2.29 11.70 -1.59
CA GLY A 11 -2.68 12.57 -0.47
C GLY A 11 -3.57 11.84 0.54
N HIS A 12 -4.18 12.58 1.48
CA HIS A 12 -5.02 12.05 2.55
C HIS A 12 -6.51 12.39 2.38
N ALA A 13 -6.97 12.57 1.12
CA ALA A 13 -8.38 12.85 0.84
C ALA A 13 -9.29 11.72 1.35
N ALA A 14 -10.55 12.05 1.68
CA ALA A 14 -11.52 11.09 2.20
C ALA A 14 -11.73 9.86 1.29
N SER A 15 -11.64 10.02 -0.03
CA SER A 15 -11.70 8.91 -1.00
C SER A 15 -10.52 7.96 -0.86
N VAL A 16 -9.33 8.46 -0.51
CA VAL A 16 -8.13 7.65 -0.26
C VAL A 16 -8.30 6.83 1.01
N LEU A 17 -8.69 7.47 2.12
CA LEU A 17 -8.93 6.78 3.41
C LEU A 17 -10.00 5.69 3.26
N ARG A 18 -11.13 5.96 2.58
CA ARG A 18 -12.15 4.94 2.31
C ARG A 18 -11.62 3.71 1.59
N SER A 19 -10.65 3.87 0.69
CA SER A 19 -10.05 2.73 -0.01
C SER A 19 -9.16 1.86 0.89
N HIS A 20 -8.72 2.40 2.03
CA HIS A 20 -7.89 1.68 3.00
C HIS A 20 -8.73 0.93 4.05
N THR A 21 -9.96 1.39 4.34
CA THR A 21 -10.78 0.81 5.41
C THR A 21 -11.36 -0.58 5.11
N VAL A 22 -11.31 -1.04 3.87
CA VAL A 22 -11.79 -2.38 3.46
C VAL A 22 -10.69 -3.45 3.46
N ARG A 23 -9.45 -3.05 3.81
CA ARG A 23 -8.29 -3.95 3.80
C ARG A 23 -8.26 -4.81 5.04
N THR A 24 -7.97 -6.10 4.84
CA THR A 24 -7.83 -7.12 5.88
C THR A 24 -6.59 -7.96 5.60
N VAL A 25 -6.19 -8.79 6.55
CA VAL A 25 -5.15 -9.81 6.32
C VAL A 25 -5.55 -10.71 5.15
N ALA A 26 -6.82 -11.10 5.07
CA ALA A 26 -7.30 -12.03 4.04
C ALA A 26 -7.17 -11.48 2.61
N ASN A 27 -7.44 -10.19 2.38
CA ASN A 27 -7.41 -9.59 1.04
C ASN A 27 -6.15 -8.80 0.71
N SER A 28 -5.34 -8.42 1.72
CA SER A 28 -4.21 -7.52 1.55
C SER A 28 -2.89 -8.05 2.10
N ALA A 29 -2.91 -9.05 2.99
CA ALA A 29 -1.73 -9.60 3.66
C ALA A 29 -1.78 -11.14 3.80
N ALA A 30 -2.50 -11.83 2.90
CA ALA A 30 -2.68 -13.29 2.98
C ALA A 30 -1.34 -14.05 2.90
N HIS A 31 -0.35 -13.53 2.18
CA HIS A 31 0.98 -14.13 2.05
C HIS A 31 1.73 -14.22 3.38
N VAL A 32 1.51 -13.31 4.33
CA VAL A 32 2.13 -13.32 5.65
C VAL A 32 1.32 -14.11 6.69
N ALA A 33 0.06 -14.43 6.42
CA ALA A 33 -0.84 -15.11 7.37
C ALA A 33 -0.26 -16.38 8.04
N PRO A 34 0.52 -17.25 7.36
CA PRO A 34 1.13 -18.42 7.99
C PRO A 34 2.12 -18.11 9.13
N PHE A 35 2.62 -16.87 9.19
CA PHE A 35 3.57 -16.40 10.21
C PHE A 35 2.88 -15.66 11.37
N LEU A 36 1.61 -15.29 11.21
CA LEU A 36 0.79 -14.62 12.24
C LEU A 36 0.24 -15.68 13.21
N ARG A 37 1.02 -16.01 14.23
CA ARG A 37 0.68 -17.03 15.23
C ARG A 37 0.51 -16.38 16.62
N PRO A 38 -0.25 -17.00 17.53
CA PRO A 38 -0.35 -16.49 18.89
C PRO A 38 1.02 -16.27 19.54
N GLY A 39 1.24 -15.08 20.10
CA GLY A 39 2.50 -14.68 20.71
C GLY A 39 3.52 -14.02 19.78
N THR A 40 3.21 -13.85 18.49
CA THR A 40 4.09 -13.18 17.51
C THR A 40 4.09 -11.67 17.74
N ASP A 41 5.27 -11.04 17.83
CA ASP A 41 5.43 -9.58 17.85
C ASP A 41 5.56 -9.05 16.41
N VAL A 42 4.75 -8.07 16.04
CA VAL A 42 4.65 -7.57 14.67
C VAL A 42 4.86 -6.06 14.60
N LEU A 43 5.66 -5.62 13.61
CA LEU A 43 5.71 -4.23 13.15
C LEU A 43 4.94 -4.12 11.83
N ASP A 44 3.96 -3.22 11.76
CA ASP A 44 3.22 -2.88 10.56
C ASP A 44 3.64 -1.49 10.08
N VAL A 45 4.44 -1.44 9.02
CA VAL A 45 5.02 -0.21 8.46
C VAL A 45 4.04 0.40 7.48
N GLY A 46 3.75 1.70 7.63
CA GLY A 46 2.73 2.38 6.81
C GLY A 46 1.33 1.85 7.10
N CYS A 47 1.00 1.75 8.38
CA CYS A 47 -0.24 1.09 8.86
C CYS A 47 -1.53 1.78 8.40
N GLY A 48 -1.46 3.03 7.93
CA GLY A 48 -2.61 3.80 7.48
C GLY A 48 -3.68 3.92 8.58
N PRO A 49 -4.97 3.69 8.26
CA PRO A 49 -6.06 3.74 9.23
C PRO A 49 -6.12 2.50 10.16
N GLY A 50 -5.10 1.63 10.15
CA GLY A 50 -4.91 0.54 11.11
C GLY A 50 -5.77 -0.70 10.90
N THR A 51 -6.49 -0.84 9.78
CA THR A 51 -7.41 -1.97 9.57
C THR A 51 -6.68 -3.31 9.48
N ILE A 52 -5.57 -3.36 8.72
CA ILE A 52 -4.71 -4.55 8.65
C ILE A 52 -4.04 -4.80 10.00
N THR A 53 -3.53 -3.73 10.64
CA THR A 53 -2.85 -3.79 11.94
C THR A 53 -3.73 -4.45 13.01
N VAL A 54 -5.00 -4.06 13.09
CA VAL A 54 -5.97 -4.63 14.06
C VAL A 54 -6.30 -6.07 13.73
N ASP A 55 -6.52 -6.41 12.45
CA ASP A 55 -6.75 -7.81 12.02
C ASP A 55 -5.51 -8.70 12.31
N ILE A 56 -4.28 -8.16 12.16
CA ILE A 56 -3.05 -8.84 12.58
C ILE A 56 -3.08 -9.08 14.10
N ALA A 57 -3.43 -8.07 14.90
CA ALA A 57 -3.44 -8.17 16.36
C ALA A 57 -4.42 -9.24 16.87
N GLU A 58 -5.57 -9.39 16.21
CA GLU A 58 -6.52 -10.48 16.53
C GLU A 58 -5.92 -11.86 16.35
N ARG A 59 -5.05 -12.03 15.35
CA ARG A 59 -4.43 -13.33 15.00
C ARG A 59 -3.24 -13.66 15.89
N VAL A 60 -2.48 -12.65 16.32
CA VAL A 60 -1.23 -12.87 17.07
C VAL A 60 -1.43 -12.78 18.59
N ALA A 61 -2.59 -12.44 19.09
CA ALA A 61 -2.84 -12.34 20.54
C ALA A 61 -2.38 -13.63 21.28
N PRO A 62 -1.61 -13.53 22.37
CA PRO A 62 -1.24 -12.34 23.16
C PRO A 62 0.03 -11.60 22.69
N GLY A 63 0.49 -11.78 21.45
CA GLY A 63 1.57 -11.00 20.86
C GLY A 63 1.20 -9.53 20.71
N ARG A 64 2.18 -8.68 20.42
CA ARG A 64 2.00 -7.23 20.30
C ARG A 64 2.12 -6.80 18.86
N VAL A 65 1.36 -5.76 18.49
CA VAL A 65 1.47 -5.15 17.16
C VAL A 65 1.74 -3.66 17.31
N LYS A 66 2.79 -3.19 16.65
CA LYS A 66 3.08 -1.76 16.51
C LYS A 66 2.83 -1.36 15.07
N GLY A 67 1.95 -0.38 14.85
CA GLY A 67 1.74 0.26 13.57
C GLY A 67 2.47 1.61 13.53
N ILE A 68 3.20 1.90 12.46
CA ILE A 68 3.86 3.19 12.28
C ILE A 68 3.40 3.88 10.99
N GLU A 69 3.32 5.21 11.07
CA GLU A 69 3.01 6.12 9.96
C GLU A 69 3.89 7.37 10.01
N PRO A 70 4.29 7.95 8.87
CA PRO A 70 5.08 9.17 8.86
C PRO A 70 4.28 10.44 9.19
N VAL A 71 2.95 10.40 9.10
CA VAL A 71 2.06 11.55 9.33
C VAL A 71 0.96 11.22 10.34
N PRO A 72 0.46 12.22 11.11
CA PRO A 72 -0.45 11.96 12.22
C PRO A 72 -1.89 11.64 11.82
N GLU A 73 -2.38 12.14 10.68
CA GLU A 73 -3.81 12.04 10.32
C GLU A 73 -4.32 10.59 10.25
N PRO A 74 -3.65 9.64 9.55
CA PRO A 74 -4.11 8.25 9.55
C PRO A 74 -4.10 7.60 10.93
N LEU A 75 -3.16 8.00 11.81
CA LEU A 75 -3.04 7.43 13.16
C LEU A 75 -4.23 7.76 14.08
N GLU A 76 -4.92 8.86 13.85
CA GLU A 76 -6.16 9.18 14.59
C GLU A 76 -7.24 8.13 14.27
N HIS A 77 -7.41 7.81 12.99
CA HIS A 77 -8.32 6.76 12.54
C HIS A 77 -7.89 5.38 13.05
N ALA A 78 -6.59 5.07 13.01
CA ALA A 78 -6.04 3.82 13.48
C ALA A 78 -6.31 3.58 14.98
N ARG A 79 -6.09 4.60 15.82
CA ARG A 79 -6.39 4.54 17.25
C ARG A 79 -7.88 4.36 17.54
N ALA A 80 -8.74 5.05 16.77
CA ALA A 80 -10.19 4.88 16.88
C ALA A 80 -10.61 3.46 16.48
N HIS A 81 -10.00 2.91 15.41
CA HIS A 81 -10.29 1.55 14.95
C HIS A 81 -9.85 0.46 15.93
N ALA A 82 -8.72 0.66 16.62
CA ALA A 82 -8.24 -0.27 17.64
C ALA A 82 -9.09 -0.28 18.94
N ALA A 83 -10.00 0.70 19.12
CA ALA A 83 -10.96 0.74 20.21
C ALA A 83 -10.35 0.50 21.63
N GLY A 84 -9.12 1.00 21.86
CA GLY A 84 -8.43 0.89 23.15
C GLY A 84 -7.79 -0.48 23.44
N ARG A 85 -7.55 -1.31 22.44
CA ARG A 85 -6.79 -2.56 22.57
C ARG A 85 -5.40 -2.29 23.16
N ALA A 86 -5.05 -3.00 24.22
CA ALA A 86 -3.76 -2.84 24.93
C ALA A 86 -2.59 -3.55 24.22
N ASP A 87 -2.88 -4.43 23.28
CA ASP A 87 -1.92 -5.21 22.49
C ASP A 87 -1.55 -4.53 21.16
N VAL A 88 -2.12 -3.32 20.88
CA VAL A 88 -1.84 -2.54 19.68
C VAL A 88 -1.33 -1.15 20.06
N GLU A 89 -0.21 -0.78 19.47
CA GLU A 89 0.38 0.56 19.58
C GLU A 89 0.42 1.23 18.20
N PHE A 90 0.13 2.54 18.15
CA PHE A 90 0.28 3.36 16.94
C PHE A 90 1.19 4.55 17.23
N ALA A 91 2.25 4.70 16.44
CA ALA A 91 3.26 5.73 16.61
C ALA A 91 3.60 6.42 15.28
N LEU A 92 4.07 7.67 15.37
CA LEU A 92 4.78 8.29 14.26
C LEU A 92 6.11 7.57 14.07
N GLY A 93 6.51 7.32 12.82
CA GLY A 93 7.78 6.65 12.52
C GLY A 93 8.24 6.89 11.09
N ASP A 94 9.56 6.91 10.93
CA ASP A 94 10.22 6.98 9.64
C ASP A 94 10.80 5.60 9.29
N VAL A 95 10.32 4.98 8.21
CA VAL A 95 10.79 3.66 7.77
C VAL A 95 12.28 3.62 7.42
N TYR A 96 12.89 4.77 7.17
CA TYR A 96 14.33 4.89 6.91
C TYR A 96 15.20 4.95 8.18
N ALA A 97 14.59 5.12 9.35
CA ALA A 97 15.26 5.24 10.64
C ALA A 97 14.29 4.81 11.75
N LEU A 98 14.06 3.51 11.86
CA LEU A 98 13.18 2.94 12.86
C LEU A 98 13.80 3.06 14.26
N ASP A 99 13.04 3.58 15.22
CA ASP A 99 13.50 3.78 16.61
C ASP A 99 13.67 2.45 17.38
N ASP A 100 13.16 1.35 16.83
CA ASP A 100 13.17 0.04 17.46
C ASP A 100 14.57 -0.60 17.35
N PRO A 101 15.04 -1.34 18.40
CA PRO A 101 16.28 -2.08 18.37
C PRO A 101 16.34 -3.17 17.30
N ASP A 102 17.56 -3.60 16.96
CA ASP A 102 17.77 -4.75 16.07
C ASP A 102 17.05 -6.00 16.61
N GLY A 103 16.42 -6.76 15.73
CA GLY A 103 15.78 -8.02 16.08
C GLY A 103 14.62 -7.91 17.09
N SER A 104 13.84 -6.85 17.02
CA SER A 104 12.70 -6.60 17.92
C SER A 104 11.45 -7.41 17.56
N TYR A 105 11.24 -7.71 16.26
CA TYR A 105 9.99 -8.27 15.77
C TYR A 105 10.15 -9.64 15.11
N ASP A 106 9.15 -10.51 15.28
CA ASP A 106 9.07 -11.79 14.57
C ASP A 106 8.61 -11.60 13.12
N VAL A 107 7.73 -10.62 12.91
CA VAL A 107 7.20 -10.24 11.59
C VAL A 107 7.32 -8.73 11.41
N VAL A 108 7.85 -8.30 10.27
CA VAL A 108 7.81 -6.91 9.82
C VAL A 108 7.03 -6.86 8.51
N HIS A 109 5.89 -6.19 8.53
CA HIS A 109 4.95 -6.14 7.41
C HIS A 109 4.87 -4.74 6.79
N ALA A 110 4.66 -4.67 5.48
CA ALA A 110 4.28 -3.45 4.78
C ALA A 110 3.38 -3.76 3.60
N HIS A 111 2.27 -3.01 3.47
CA HIS A 111 1.32 -3.17 2.38
C HIS A 111 1.12 -1.85 1.63
N GLN A 112 1.51 -1.82 0.35
CA GLN A 112 1.46 -0.64 -0.51
C GLN A 112 2.21 0.57 0.08
N VAL A 113 3.44 0.34 0.52
CA VAL A 113 4.34 1.33 1.10
C VAL A 113 5.53 1.60 0.21
N LEU A 114 6.25 0.54 -0.21
CA LEU A 114 7.51 0.69 -0.93
C LEU A 114 7.33 1.40 -2.28
N GLN A 115 6.17 1.26 -2.88
CA GLN A 115 5.79 1.96 -4.12
C GLN A 115 5.81 3.49 -3.99
N HIS A 116 5.72 4.03 -2.79
CA HIS A 116 5.69 5.47 -2.53
C HIS A 116 7.03 6.04 -2.10
N LEU A 117 8.02 5.19 -1.84
CA LEU A 117 9.31 5.58 -1.29
C LEU A 117 10.33 5.93 -2.38
N THR A 118 11.16 6.92 -2.11
CA THR A 118 12.27 7.30 -3.00
C THR A 118 13.46 6.35 -2.91
N ASP A 119 13.63 5.64 -1.77
CA ASP A 119 14.69 4.64 -1.56
C ASP A 119 14.12 3.37 -0.88
N PRO A 120 13.34 2.54 -1.61
CA PRO A 120 12.72 1.34 -1.05
C PRO A 120 13.75 0.32 -0.55
N VAL A 121 14.96 0.33 -1.08
CA VAL A 121 16.05 -0.56 -0.64
C VAL A 121 16.56 -0.14 0.75
N ALA A 122 16.67 1.15 1.03
CA ALA A 122 17.05 1.63 2.36
C ALA A 122 15.96 1.30 3.39
N ALA A 123 14.68 1.47 3.04
CA ALA A 123 13.56 1.08 3.89
C ALA A 123 13.58 -0.43 4.21
N LEU A 124 13.79 -1.27 3.21
CA LEU A 124 13.92 -2.72 3.42
C LEU A 124 15.09 -3.10 4.32
N ARG A 125 16.23 -2.38 4.26
CA ARG A 125 17.35 -2.62 5.19
C ARG A 125 16.97 -2.36 6.64
N GLU A 126 16.23 -1.30 6.91
CA GLU A 126 15.73 -1.00 8.25
C GLU A 126 14.69 -2.03 8.71
N MET A 127 13.77 -2.44 7.83
CA MET A 127 12.81 -3.50 8.13
C MET A 127 13.52 -4.83 8.46
N LEU A 128 14.57 -5.17 7.71
CA LEU A 128 15.41 -6.36 7.98
C LEU A 128 16.18 -6.21 9.29
N ARG A 129 16.70 -5.03 9.62
CA ARG A 129 17.44 -4.78 10.88
C ARG A 129 16.58 -5.05 12.11
N VAL A 130 15.34 -4.54 12.13
CA VAL A 130 14.45 -4.72 13.28
C VAL A 130 13.76 -6.08 13.31
N CYS A 131 13.85 -6.85 12.23
CA CYS A 131 13.35 -8.23 12.17
C CYS A 131 14.32 -9.20 12.87
N ARG A 132 13.80 -10.12 13.68
CA ARG A 132 14.60 -11.19 14.32
C ARG A 132 15.25 -12.09 13.26
N PRO A 133 16.43 -12.68 13.53
CA PRO A 133 17.08 -13.59 12.57
C PRO A 133 16.18 -14.73 12.07
N ALA A 134 15.32 -15.28 12.94
CA ALA A 134 14.35 -16.31 12.58
C ALA A 134 13.00 -15.75 12.08
N GLY A 135 12.86 -14.43 12.07
CA GLY A 135 11.66 -13.73 11.68
C GLY A 135 11.44 -13.65 10.16
N VAL A 136 10.46 -12.89 9.75
CA VAL A 136 10.13 -12.67 8.33
C VAL A 136 9.78 -11.20 8.07
N VAL A 137 10.32 -10.65 7.01
CA VAL A 137 9.87 -9.39 6.40
C VAL A 137 8.92 -9.74 5.26
N ALA A 138 7.72 -9.17 5.29
CA ALA A 138 6.65 -9.43 4.34
C ALA A 138 6.19 -8.12 3.70
N VAL A 139 6.37 -7.99 2.39
CA VAL A 139 5.98 -6.78 1.64
C VAL A 139 5.06 -7.13 0.48
N ARG A 140 4.09 -6.25 0.21
CA ARG A 140 3.14 -6.37 -0.89
C ARG A 140 2.84 -5.00 -1.47
N ASP A 141 3.13 -4.80 -2.76
CA ASP A 141 2.88 -3.55 -3.47
C ASP A 141 2.22 -3.79 -4.82
N ALA A 142 1.44 -2.80 -5.27
CA ALA A 142 0.75 -2.87 -6.55
C ALA A 142 1.74 -2.78 -7.73
N ASP A 143 1.30 -3.32 -8.86
CA ASP A 143 1.97 -3.21 -10.14
C ASP A 143 1.02 -2.56 -11.15
N TYR A 144 1.07 -1.24 -11.25
CA TYR A 144 0.13 -0.48 -12.08
C TYR A 144 0.27 -0.82 -13.57
N ALA A 145 1.49 -1.07 -14.06
CA ALA A 145 1.69 -1.46 -15.46
C ALA A 145 1.13 -2.85 -15.82
N ALA A 146 0.74 -3.64 -14.83
CA ALA A 146 0.12 -4.95 -15.01
C ALA A 146 -1.40 -4.94 -14.76
N MET A 147 -1.99 -3.79 -14.44
CA MET A 147 -3.44 -3.66 -14.32
C MET A 147 -4.11 -3.96 -15.65
N ALA A 148 -5.28 -4.56 -15.58
CA ALA A 148 -6.09 -4.90 -16.75
C ALA A 148 -7.57 -4.65 -16.47
N TRP A 149 -8.30 -4.29 -17.52
CA TRP A 149 -9.73 -4.01 -17.43
C TRP A 149 -10.48 -4.38 -18.70
N TYR A 150 -11.77 -4.57 -18.57
CA TYR A 150 -12.74 -4.73 -19.62
C TYR A 150 -14.03 -3.98 -19.24
N PRO A 151 -14.74 -3.33 -20.17
CA PRO A 151 -14.38 -3.12 -21.58
C PRO A 151 -13.15 -2.23 -21.76
N ALA A 152 -12.51 -2.33 -22.92
CA ALA A 152 -11.42 -1.43 -23.29
C ALA A 152 -11.94 0.00 -23.46
N ASP A 153 -11.27 0.95 -22.84
CA ASP A 153 -11.55 2.38 -22.98
C ASP A 153 -10.22 3.16 -23.00
N PRO A 154 -9.90 3.86 -24.12
CA PRO A 154 -8.66 4.62 -24.22
C PRO A 154 -8.47 5.68 -23.12
N ARG A 155 -9.57 6.14 -22.50
CA ARG A 155 -9.50 7.10 -21.39
C ARG A 155 -9.03 6.45 -20.10
N LEU A 156 -9.27 5.15 -19.90
CA LEU A 156 -8.70 4.37 -18.79
C LEU A 156 -7.23 4.07 -19.03
N ASP A 157 -6.81 3.82 -20.28
CA ASP A 157 -5.39 3.75 -20.65
C ASP A 157 -4.69 5.07 -20.29
N ARG A 158 -5.33 6.20 -20.64
CA ARG A 158 -4.83 7.54 -20.34
C ARG A 158 -4.78 7.82 -18.82
N TRP A 159 -5.77 7.38 -18.06
CA TRP A 159 -5.74 7.43 -16.59
C TRP A 159 -4.48 6.77 -16.04
N LEU A 160 -4.16 5.56 -16.52
CA LEU A 160 -3.00 4.81 -16.06
C LEU A 160 -1.68 5.54 -16.39
N GLU A 161 -1.59 6.13 -17.59
CA GLU A 161 -0.42 6.93 -17.99
C GLU A 161 -0.24 8.13 -17.08
N VAL A 162 -1.30 8.92 -16.86
CA VAL A 162 -1.29 10.11 -15.99
C VAL A 162 -0.88 9.73 -14.57
N TYR A 163 -1.50 8.70 -13.99
CA TYR A 163 -1.15 8.24 -12.65
C TYR A 163 0.33 7.88 -12.53
N ARG A 164 0.85 7.08 -13.48
CA ARG A 164 2.25 6.63 -13.47
C ARG A 164 3.23 7.80 -13.67
N ALA A 165 2.88 8.77 -14.49
CA ALA A 165 3.69 9.97 -14.69
C ALA A 165 3.76 10.81 -13.41
N VAL A 166 2.61 11.07 -12.77
CA VAL A 166 2.54 11.80 -11.49
C VAL A 166 3.31 11.07 -10.39
N ALA A 167 3.12 9.76 -10.25
CA ALA A 167 3.84 8.98 -9.24
C ALA A 167 5.36 9.08 -9.42
N ARG A 168 5.86 8.93 -10.65
CA ARG A 168 7.30 9.05 -10.95
C ARG A 168 7.85 10.45 -10.74
N SER A 169 7.09 11.50 -11.01
CA SER A 169 7.51 12.87 -10.72
C SER A 169 7.67 13.14 -9.21
N ASN A 170 6.98 12.35 -8.37
CA ASN A 170 7.15 12.34 -6.93
C ASN A 170 8.32 11.44 -6.45
N GLY A 171 9.05 10.79 -7.34
CA GLY A 171 10.12 9.83 -6.99
C GLY A 171 9.62 8.44 -6.61
N ALA A 172 8.32 8.19 -6.72
CA ALA A 172 7.69 6.89 -6.44
C ALA A 172 7.81 5.91 -7.62
N GLU A 173 7.65 4.61 -7.34
CA GLU A 173 7.62 3.57 -8.38
C GLU A 173 6.23 2.91 -8.43
N PRO A 174 5.33 3.34 -9.32
CA PRO A 174 3.98 2.78 -9.41
C PRO A 174 3.96 1.30 -9.83
N ASP A 175 5.02 0.81 -10.46
CA ASP A 175 5.14 -0.58 -10.91
C ASP A 175 5.99 -1.39 -9.91
N ALA A 176 5.86 -1.10 -8.62
CA ALA A 176 6.69 -1.64 -7.54
C ALA A 176 6.56 -3.15 -7.37
N GLY A 177 5.39 -3.72 -7.61
CA GLY A 177 5.14 -5.13 -7.43
C GLY A 177 6.18 -6.04 -8.08
N ARG A 178 6.54 -5.78 -9.34
CA ARG A 178 7.57 -6.52 -10.09
C ARG A 178 8.99 -6.25 -9.62
N ARG A 179 9.21 -5.20 -8.81
CA ARG A 179 10.53 -4.79 -8.33
C ARG A 179 10.88 -5.36 -6.97
N LEU A 180 9.90 -5.78 -6.17
CA LEU A 180 10.09 -6.20 -4.78
C LEU A 180 11.18 -7.27 -4.62
N LEU A 181 11.23 -8.27 -5.52
CA LEU A 181 12.27 -9.30 -5.49
C LEU A 181 13.68 -8.71 -5.63
N SER A 182 13.86 -7.78 -6.56
CA SER A 182 15.17 -7.15 -6.80
C SER A 182 15.56 -6.22 -5.65
N TRP A 183 14.60 -5.49 -5.08
CA TRP A 183 14.84 -4.61 -3.94
C TRP A 183 15.19 -5.39 -2.67
N ALA A 184 14.48 -6.49 -2.38
CA ALA A 184 14.80 -7.36 -1.24
C ALA A 184 16.22 -7.92 -1.33
N ARG A 185 16.64 -8.39 -2.50
CA ARG A 185 18.02 -8.86 -2.74
C ARG A 185 19.04 -7.73 -2.58
N ALA A 186 18.77 -6.55 -3.12
CA ALA A 186 19.65 -5.38 -2.99
C ALA A 186 19.74 -4.86 -1.55
N ALA A 187 18.73 -5.10 -0.73
CA ALA A 187 18.73 -4.81 0.70
C ALA A 187 19.56 -5.81 1.52
N GLY A 188 19.98 -6.93 0.93
CA GLY A 188 20.75 -7.98 1.61
C GLY A 188 19.89 -9.07 2.23
N ALA A 189 18.61 -9.16 1.86
CA ALA A 189 17.73 -10.21 2.36
C ALA A 189 18.15 -11.60 1.86
N THR A 190 17.91 -12.61 2.70
CA THR A 190 18.08 -14.02 2.39
C THR A 190 16.73 -14.75 2.30
N ASP A 191 16.71 -15.98 1.82
CA ASP A 191 15.50 -16.81 1.69
C ASP A 191 14.31 -16.05 1.04
N VAL A 192 14.59 -15.35 -0.06
CA VAL A 192 13.62 -14.48 -0.71
C VAL A 192 12.66 -15.31 -1.55
N VAL A 193 11.39 -15.34 -1.15
CA VAL A 193 10.29 -15.98 -1.87
C VAL A 193 9.39 -14.88 -2.46
N ALA A 194 9.26 -14.86 -3.78
CA ALA A 194 8.38 -13.92 -4.49
C ALA A 194 7.13 -14.64 -4.98
N THR A 195 5.97 -14.05 -4.70
CA THR A 195 4.65 -14.48 -5.18
C THR A 195 3.87 -13.30 -5.75
N ALA A 196 2.65 -13.52 -6.16
CA ALA A 196 1.75 -12.46 -6.58
C ALA A 196 0.32 -12.81 -6.21
N SER A 197 -0.47 -11.77 -5.95
CA SER A 197 -1.91 -11.87 -5.76
C SER A 197 -2.63 -10.75 -6.51
N VAL A 198 -3.95 -10.86 -6.60
CA VAL A 198 -4.75 -9.89 -7.35
C VAL A 198 -5.95 -9.44 -6.54
N TRP A 199 -6.32 -8.17 -6.68
CA TRP A 199 -7.68 -7.73 -6.40
C TRP A 199 -8.46 -7.73 -7.70
N CYS A 200 -9.68 -8.23 -7.66
CA CYS A 200 -10.59 -8.25 -8.81
C CYS A 200 -11.88 -7.54 -8.42
N TYR A 201 -12.29 -6.59 -9.24
CA TYR A 201 -13.50 -5.79 -9.08
C TYR A 201 -14.42 -6.09 -10.28
N ALA A 202 -15.48 -6.89 -10.05
CA ALA A 202 -16.38 -7.34 -11.12
C ALA A 202 -17.86 -7.37 -10.70
N THR A 203 -18.16 -7.50 -9.40
CA THR A 203 -19.56 -7.43 -8.96
C THR A 203 -20.10 -6.00 -9.09
N PRO A 204 -21.43 -5.79 -9.21
CA PRO A 204 -22.01 -4.45 -9.25
C PRO A 204 -21.55 -3.56 -8.09
N ALA A 205 -21.44 -4.12 -6.87
CA ALA A 205 -20.96 -3.37 -5.70
C ALA A 205 -19.48 -3.00 -5.84
N ASP A 206 -18.63 -3.91 -6.31
CA ASP A 206 -17.19 -3.65 -6.53
C ASP A 206 -17.00 -2.58 -7.60
N ARG A 207 -17.72 -2.66 -8.72
CA ARG A 207 -17.64 -1.69 -9.81
C ARG A 207 -18.03 -0.30 -9.35
N GLN A 208 -19.15 -0.17 -8.65
CA GLN A 208 -19.61 1.11 -8.09
C GLN A 208 -18.60 1.67 -7.08
N TRP A 209 -18.05 0.82 -6.24
CA TRP A 209 -17.06 1.24 -5.26
C TRP A 209 -15.74 1.68 -5.90
N TRP A 210 -15.13 0.84 -6.76
CA TRP A 210 -13.83 1.09 -7.38
C TRP A 210 -13.88 2.21 -8.41
N GLY A 211 -14.83 2.14 -9.35
CA GLY A 211 -15.00 3.15 -10.38
C GLY A 211 -15.44 4.50 -9.82
N GLY A 212 -16.40 4.50 -8.88
CA GLY A 212 -16.83 5.74 -8.22
C GLY A 212 -15.70 6.39 -7.41
N MET A 213 -14.88 5.58 -6.72
CA MET A 213 -13.70 6.06 -6.01
C MET A 213 -12.68 6.72 -6.96
N TRP A 214 -12.39 6.10 -8.12
CA TRP A 214 -11.45 6.67 -9.08
C TRP A 214 -12.01 7.88 -9.83
N ALA A 215 -13.31 7.87 -10.15
CA ALA A 215 -14.00 9.03 -10.74
C ALA A 215 -13.90 10.26 -9.83
N ASP A 216 -14.09 10.10 -8.52
CA ASP A 216 -13.92 11.17 -7.53
C ASP A 216 -12.44 11.55 -7.34
N ARG A 217 -11.57 10.55 -7.16
CA ARG A 217 -10.15 10.77 -6.84
C ARG A 217 -9.41 11.55 -7.92
N ILE A 218 -9.68 11.26 -9.20
CA ILE A 218 -8.96 11.92 -10.30
C ILE A 218 -9.30 13.42 -10.39
N LEU A 219 -10.42 13.86 -9.81
CA LEU A 219 -10.85 15.26 -9.80
C LEU A 219 -10.62 15.98 -8.46
N HIS A 220 -10.55 15.26 -7.32
CA HIS A 220 -10.63 15.86 -6.00
C HIS A 220 -9.52 15.45 -5.03
N SER A 221 -8.40 14.91 -5.55
CA SER A 221 -7.26 14.52 -4.71
C SER A 221 -5.98 15.29 -5.04
N ALA A 222 -4.88 14.95 -4.37
CA ALA A 222 -3.58 15.53 -4.67
C ALA A 222 -3.12 15.23 -6.11
N ILE A 223 -3.52 14.09 -6.67
CA ILE A 223 -3.19 13.68 -8.06
C ILE A 223 -3.67 14.74 -9.06
N THR A 224 -4.87 15.30 -8.88
CA THR A 224 -5.45 16.33 -9.78
C THR A 224 -4.51 17.51 -9.96
N ARG A 225 -4.10 18.12 -8.82
CA ARG A 225 -3.18 19.27 -8.85
C ARG A 225 -1.82 18.89 -9.42
N GLN A 226 -1.27 17.77 -9.00
CA GLN A 226 0.03 17.28 -9.46
C GLN A 226 0.03 17.00 -10.97
N ALA A 227 -1.07 16.46 -11.51
CA ALA A 227 -1.22 16.20 -12.93
C ALA A 227 -1.27 17.49 -13.75
N VAL A 228 -2.04 18.48 -13.30
CA VAL A 228 -2.18 19.76 -14.00
C VAL A 228 -0.91 20.60 -13.87
N ASP A 229 -0.40 20.78 -12.65
CA ASP A 229 0.80 21.59 -12.39
C ASP A 229 2.05 20.99 -13.03
N GLY A 230 2.12 19.65 -13.11
CA GLY A 230 3.20 18.91 -13.76
C GLY A 230 3.06 18.79 -15.28
N GLY A 231 1.97 19.30 -15.88
CA GLY A 231 1.72 19.21 -17.32
C GLY A 231 1.49 17.77 -17.82
N HIS A 232 1.06 16.86 -16.93
CA HIS A 232 0.77 15.46 -17.27
C HIS A 232 -0.63 15.27 -17.83
N ALA A 233 -1.58 16.15 -17.47
CA ALA A 233 -2.93 16.23 -18.02
C ALA A 233 -3.50 17.62 -17.78
N ASP A 234 -4.48 18.02 -18.60
CA ASP A 234 -5.30 19.21 -18.32
C ASP A 234 -6.60 18.83 -17.60
N GLN A 235 -7.33 19.86 -17.13
CA GLN A 235 -8.58 19.68 -16.40
C GLN A 235 -9.64 18.94 -17.23
N THR A 236 -9.71 19.19 -18.53
CA THR A 236 -10.68 18.56 -19.44
C THR A 236 -10.40 17.07 -19.59
N GLU A 237 -9.12 16.70 -19.72
CA GLU A 237 -8.71 15.29 -19.75
C GLU A 237 -9.06 14.56 -18.44
N LEU A 238 -8.83 15.20 -17.29
CA LEU A 238 -9.18 14.60 -15.99
C LEU A 238 -10.70 14.42 -15.84
N GLU A 239 -11.50 15.32 -16.36
CA GLU A 239 -12.96 15.18 -16.41
C GLU A 239 -13.40 14.05 -17.35
N ASP A 240 -12.73 13.89 -18.50
CA ASP A 240 -12.96 12.76 -19.42
C ASP A 240 -12.62 11.42 -18.78
N ILE A 241 -11.51 11.34 -18.07
CA ILE A 241 -11.10 10.16 -17.30
C ILE A 241 -12.14 9.85 -16.21
N SER A 242 -12.61 10.84 -15.48
CA SER A 242 -13.66 10.66 -14.45
C SER A 242 -14.95 10.10 -15.05
N ARG A 243 -15.36 10.60 -16.22
CA ARG A 243 -16.54 10.07 -16.95
C ARG A 243 -16.32 8.63 -17.41
N ALA A 244 -15.09 8.28 -17.84
CA ALA A 244 -14.76 6.90 -18.22
C ALA A 244 -14.88 5.94 -17.03
N TRP A 245 -14.39 6.32 -15.86
CA TRP A 245 -14.53 5.52 -14.63
C TRP A 245 -15.99 5.34 -14.22
N SER A 246 -16.79 6.41 -14.34
CA SER A 246 -18.24 6.33 -14.06
C SER A 246 -18.97 5.43 -15.05
N GLY A 247 -18.60 5.48 -16.34
CA GLY A 247 -19.12 4.60 -17.38
C GLY A 247 -18.76 3.15 -17.13
N TRP A 248 -17.48 2.87 -16.80
CA TRP A 248 -17.04 1.52 -16.45
C TRP A 248 -17.77 0.96 -15.22
N ALA A 249 -18.01 1.80 -14.20
CA ALA A 249 -18.76 1.38 -13.01
C ALA A 249 -20.19 0.97 -13.31
N ALA A 250 -20.81 1.57 -14.33
CA ALA A 250 -22.18 1.30 -14.77
C ALA A 250 -22.28 0.14 -15.77
N ASP A 251 -21.16 -0.31 -16.35
CA ASP A 251 -21.13 -1.37 -17.36
C ASP A 251 -21.27 -2.75 -16.69
N ASP A 252 -22.25 -3.54 -17.13
CA ASP A 252 -22.49 -4.87 -16.55
C ASP A 252 -21.37 -5.89 -16.83
N ASP A 253 -20.61 -5.69 -17.90
CA ASP A 253 -19.43 -6.47 -18.25
C ASP A 253 -18.15 -5.92 -17.61
N GLY A 254 -18.23 -4.86 -16.80
CA GLY A 254 -17.10 -4.21 -16.15
C GLY A 254 -16.31 -5.17 -15.28
N TRP A 255 -15.04 -5.35 -15.61
CA TRP A 255 -14.07 -6.17 -14.89
C TRP A 255 -12.76 -5.41 -14.76
N PHE A 256 -12.17 -5.37 -13.56
CA PHE A 256 -10.89 -4.70 -13.32
C PHE A 256 -9.99 -5.53 -12.41
N LEU A 257 -8.72 -5.62 -12.76
CA LEU A 257 -7.70 -6.40 -12.03
C LEU A 257 -6.57 -5.49 -11.55
N VAL A 258 -6.24 -5.60 -10.27
CA VAL A 258 -5.07 -4.95 -9.66
C VAL A 258 -4.08 -6.01 -9.21
N PRO A 259 -3.04 -6.31 -9.99
CA PRO A 259 -1.97 -7.21 -9.59
C PRO A 259 -1.09 -6.58 -8.50
N HIS A 260 -0.63 -7.44 -7.58
CA HIS A 260 0.33 -7.09 -6.57
C HIS A 260 1.48 -8.11 -6.59
N GLY A 261 2.72 -7.60 -6.55
CA GLY A 261 3.85 -8.42 -6.17
C GLY A 261 3.91 -8.59 -4.66
N GLU A 262 4.38 -9.73 -4.22
CA GLU A 262 4.55 -10.09 -2.81
C GLU A 262 5.94 -10.68 -2.61
N VAL A 263 6.58 -10.34 -1.50
CA VAL A 263 7.85 -10.93 -1.11
C VAL A 263 7.82 -11.28 0.38
N LEU A 264 8.27 -12.50 0.67
CA LEU A 264 8.68 -12.93 2.00
C LEU A 264 10.19 -13.10 1.99
N CYS A 265 10.88 -12.52 2.95
CA CYS A 265 12.34 -12.65 3.05
C CYS A 265 12.81 -12.59 4.50
N ARG A 266 14.09 -12.96 4.72
CA ARG A 266 14.70 -13.01 6.05
C ARG A 266 15.92 -12.11 6.13
N PRO A 267 16.29 -11.61 7.34
CA PRO A 267 17.61 -11.02 7.57
C PRO A 267 18.72 -12.01 7.21
N ALA A 268 19.88 -11.49 6.82
CA ALA A 268 21.10 -12.30 6.77
C ALA A 268 21.49 -12.72 8.21
N ALA A 269 22.04 -13.93 8.34
CA ALA A 269 22.49 -14.48 9.62
C ALA A 269 23.68 -13.70 10.19
#